data_ecc5d5a3b450e282143880b30537746c
#
_entry.id   ecc5d5a3b450e282143880b30537746c
#
_cell.length_a   1.000
_cell.length_b   1.000
_cell.length_c   1.000
_cell.angle_alpha   90.00
_cell.angle_beta   90.00
_cell.angle_gamma   90.00
#
_symmetry.space_group_name_H-M   'P 1'
#
loop_
_entity.id
_entity.type
_entity.pdbx_description
1 polymer ?
#
loop_
_entity_poly.entity_id
_entity_poly.type
_entity_poly.pdbx_seq_one_letter_code
_entity_poly.pdbx_strand_id
1 'polypeptide(L)'
;MTAISRGLIVIAAGLLLGAACRPAPAPPPAPESGKEVAVSEAARIDAKAARFAPVDITVDLSAMPAQEQQALARLVDAAKVMDALFLRQVWAGNEALLLDLLKDGSPAGRARLRYFLINKGPWSRLDGNEPFVPGVPPKPPEANFYPAGATKEEVEGWLRNLPDAERQQAAGFFTTIRRASGGLVAVPYSLEYQGELARAAALVREAANLTAQPSLQAFLSARAEAFITNDYYASDLAWMALDSSIEATIGPYEVYEDEWFNAKAAFEAFIAVRDEAESQKLEKFGAERQGIEDHLPIDPKYRNPRIGGLSPIRVVNVVFAAGDGNRGVQTIAFNLPNDDRVVKEKGSKNVMLRNFQAAKFDVVLVPISRIVLAPADRKDVTFDAFFSHTLMHELMHGLGPHQISVGGRATTVRQELKETYSAIE
;
A
#
# COMPACT_ATOMS: atom_id res chain seq x y z
N MET A 1 10.56 -47.61 -29.62
CA MET A 1 10.01 -48.99 -29.83
C MET A 1 8.52 -48.83 -29.91
N THR A 2 8.03 -48.80 -31.11
CA THR A 2 7.16 -49.80 -31.80
C THR A 2 5.77 -49.86 -31.18
N ALA A 3 4.74 -49.40 -31.80
CA ALA A 3 4.15 -49.65 -33.12
C ALA A 3 2.79 -50.36 -32.99
N ILE A 4 1.86 -49.93 -33.84
CA ILE A 4 0.99 -50.70 -34.78
C ILE A 4 -0.42 -50.99 -34.16
N SER A 5 -1.54 -50.48 -34.69
CA SER A 5 -2.17 -50.53 -36.00
C SER A 5 -3.35 -51.54 -36.07
N ARG A 6 -4.31 -51.17 -36.95
CA ARG A 6 -5.36 -51.98 -37.66
C ARG A 6 -6.75 -51.91 -37.03
N GLY A 7 -7.80 -51.46 -37.60
CA GLY A 7 -8.23 -51.55 -39.02
C GLY A 7 -9.26 -52.62 -39.17
N LEU A 8 -10.55 -52.29 -39.37
CA LEU A 8 -11.51 -53.22 -40.00
C LEU A 8 -12.59 -52.44 -40.78
N ILE A 9 -12.58 -52.69 -42.07
CA ILE A 9 -13.60 -52.31 -43.03
C ILE A 9 -14.67 -53.39 -43.02
N VAL A 10 -15.93 -52.99 -43.02
CA VAL A 10 -17.04 -53.88 -43.40
C VAL A 10 -17.92 -53.16 -44.42
N ILE A 11 -17.96 -53.75 -45.62
CA ILE A 11 -18.84 -53.44 -46.73
C ILE A 11 -20.15 -54.18 -46.50
N ALA A 12 -21.30 -53.55 -46.62
CA ALA A 12 -22.54 -54.23 -46.88
C ALA A 12 -23.40 -53.50 -47.89
N ALA A 13 -23.82 -54.25 -48.84
CA ALA A 13 -24.46 -53.84 -50.12
C ALA A 13 -25.92 -53.46 -49.97
N GLY A 14 -26.41 -52.81 -50.98
CA GLY A 14 -27.64 -52.07 -51.09
C GLY A 14 -28.95 -52.81 -51.11
N LEU A 15 -29.99 -52.03 -51.01
CA LEU A 15 -31.33 -52.32 -51.51
C LEU A 15 -32.00 -50.99 -51.92
N LEU A 16 -32.22 -50.83 -53.22
CA LEU A 16 -33.00 -49.78 -53.84
C LEU A 16 -34.49 -50.04 -53.60
N LEU A 17 -35.17 -49.17 -52.92
CA LEU A 17 -36.63 -49.04 -52.95
C LEU A 17 -37.00 -47.58 -53.15
N GLY A 18 -37.59 -47.26 -54.28
CA GLY A 18 -38.06 -45.97 -54.61
C GLY A 18 -39.16 -45.48 -53.71
N ALA A 19 -38.98 -44.26 -53.20
CA ALA A 19 -40.01 -43.53 -52.53
C ALA A 19 -40.03 -42.08 -53.07
N ALA A 20 -41.22 -41.64 -53.45
CA ALA A 20 -41.51 -40.37 -54.04
C ALA A 20 -40.93 -39.15 -53.31
N CYS A 21 -40.34 -38.24 -54.09
CA CYS A 21 -39.88 -36.93 -53.61
C CYS A 21 -41.04 -36.11 -53.01
N ARG A 22 -41.05 -35.97 -51.69
CA ARG A 22 -41.70 -34.83 -51.02
C ARG A 22 -40.62 -33.75 -50.85
N PRO A 23 -40.94 -32.44 -51.18
CA PRO A 23 -39.99 -31.36 -50.93
C PRO A 23 -39.71 -31.29 -49.42
N ALA A 24 -38.43 -31.20 -49.03
CA ALA A 24 -38.02 -31.01 -47.67
C ALA A 24 -38.57 -29.70 -47.10
N PRO A 25 -39.04 -29.66 -45.87
CA PRO A 25 -39.41 -28.36 -45.25
C PRO A 25 -38.18 -27.45 -45.22
N ALA A 26 -38.42 -26.17 -45.52
CA ALA A 26 -37.37 -25.14 -45.46
C ALA A 26 -36.66 -25.20 -44.07
N PRO A 27 -35.33 -25.06 -44.02
CA PRO A 27 -34.65 -25.00 -42.73
C PRO A 27 -35.20 -23.85 -41.89
N PRO A 28 -35.30 -24.01 -40.59
CA PRO A 28 -35.70 -22.92 -39.69
C PRO A 28 -34.77 -21.73 -39.92
N PRO A 29 -35.29 -20.48 -39.84
CA PRO A 29 -34.43 -19.30 -39.95
C PRO A 29 -33.27 -19.44 -38.94
N ALA A 30 -32.06 -19.16 -39.36
CA ALA A 30 -30.91 -19.10 -38.52
C ALA A 30 -31.26 -18.19 -37.30
N PRO A 31 -30.88 -18.58 -36.08
CA PRO A 31 -31.11 -17.66 -34.97
C PRO A 31 -30.50 -16.33 -35.32
N GLU A 32 -31.32 -15.27 -35.26
CA GLU A 32 -30.85 -13.91 -35.41
C GLU A 32 -29.63 -13.78 -34.50
N SER A 33 -28.46 -13.48 -35.06
CA SER A 33 -27.26 -13.17 -34.30
C SER A 33 -27.69 -12.04 -33.36
N GLY A 34 -27.87 -12.40 -32.08
CA GLY A 34 -28.20 -11.43 -31.04
C GLY A 34 -27.19 -10.31 -31.17
N LYS A 35 -27.63 -9.11 -31.47
CA LYS A 35 -26.81 -7.91 -31.40
C LYS A 35 -26.23 -7.91 -30.00
N GLU A 36 -24.95 -8.26 -29.89
CA GLU A 36 -24.18 -8.10 -28.67
C GLU A 36 -24.35 -6.62 -28.28
N VAL A 37 -25.15 -6.36 -27.23
CA VAL A 37 -25.36 -5.00 -26.75
C VAL A 37 -24.00 -4.52 -26.27
N ALA A 38 -23.36 -3.66 -27.02
CA ALA A 38 -22.05 -3.13 -26.67
C ALA A 38 -22.14 -2.52 -25.26
N VAL A 39 -21.41 -3.13 -24.32
CA VAL A 39 -21.36 -2.64 -22.93
C VAL A 39 -20.83 -1.22 -22.95
N SER A 40 -21.58 -0.27 -22.36
CA SER A 40 -21.18 1.14 -22.33
C SER A 40 -19.86 1.32 -21.59
N GLU A 41 -19.10 2.36 -21.92
CA GLU A 41 -17.83 2.68 -21.25
C GLU A 41 -18.04 2.85 -19.73
N ALA A 42 -19.09 3.55 -19.32
CA ALA A 42 -19.44 3.70 -17.91
C ALA A 42 -19.58 2.34 -17.22
N ALA A 43 -20.33 1.41 -17.81
CA ALA A 43 -20.53 0.08 -17.24
C ALA A 43 -19.22 -0.74 -17.16
N ARG A 44 -18.32 -0.58 -18.13
CA ARG A 44 -16.99 -1.24 -18.07
C ARG A 44 -16.12 -0.70 -16.94
N ILE A 45 -16.07 0.62 -16.75
CA ILE A 45 -15.30 1.27 -15.68
C ILE A 45 -15.93 0.96 -14.32
N ASP A 46 -17.26 0.98 -14.20
CA ASP A 46 -17.96 0.62 -12.98
C ASP A 46 -17.71 -0.85 -12.59
N ALA A 47 -17.64 -1.76 -13.55
CA ALA A 47 -17.27 -3.14 -13.30
C ALA A 47 -15.81 -3.28 -12.79
N LYS A 48 -14.87 -2.46 -13.32
CA LYS A 48 -13.50 -2.38 -12.78
C LYS A 48 -13.49 -1.84 -11.33
N ALA A 49 -14.24 -0.78 -11.07
CA ALA A 49 -14.36 -0.19 -9.73
C ALA A 49 -15.03 -1.13 -8.72
N ALA A 50 -15.98 -1.95 -9.14
CA ALA A 50 -16.67 -2.92 -8.28
C ALA A 50 -15.76 -4.04 -7.75
N ARG A 51 -14.58 -4.23 -8.30
CA ARG A 51 -13.56 -5.15 -7.76
C ARG A 51 -12.94 -4.65 -6.44
N PHE A 52 -13.04 -3.35 -6.17
CA PHE A 52 -12.72 -2.76 -4.88
C PHE A 52 -14.01 -2.71 -4.06
N ALA A 53 -14.17 -3.65 -3.14
CA ALA A 53 -15.37 -3.71 -2.32
C ALA A 53 -15.45 -2.46 -1.42
N PRO A 54 -16.43 -1.56 -1.60
CA PRO A 54 -16.58 -0.39 -0.75
C PRO A 54 -17.05 -0.84 0.64
N VAL A 55 -16.38 -0.33 1.68
CA VAL A 55 -16.75 -0.57 3.08
C VAL A 55 -16.73 0.77 3.81
N ASP A 56 -17.80 1.05 4.56
CA ASP A 56 -17.84 2.20 5.45
C ASP A 56 -17.01 1.89 6.69
N ILE A 57 -15.93 2.63 6.88
CA ILE A 57 -15.06 2.53 8.05
C ILE A 57 -15.52 3.56 9.08
N THR A 58 -15.89 3.08 10.25
CA THR A 58 -16.35 3.92 11.36
C THR A 58 -15.51 3.70 12.61
N VAL A 59 -15.31 4.76 13.39
CA VAL A 59 -14.66 4.73 14.70
C VAL A 59 -15.52 5.48 15.69
N ASP A 60 -15.79 4.86 16.85
CA ASP A 60 -16.50 5.54 17.93
C ASP A 60 -15.53 6.50 18.66
N LEU A 61 -15.83 7.78 18.59
CA LEU A 61 -15.06 8.85 19.23
C LEU A 61 -15.78 9.42 20.46
N SER A 62 -16.88 8.82 20.90
CA SER A 62 -17.73 9.36 21.98
C SER A 62 -16.99 9.48 23.32
N ALA A 63 -16.03 8.58 23.58
CA ALA A 63 -15.21 8.61 24.80
C ALA A 63 -14.00 9.56 24.72
N MET A 64 -13.69 10.09 23.52
CA MET A 64 -12.55 10.98 23.33
C MET A 64 -12.87 12.39 23.79
N PRO A 65 -12.00 13.06 24.59
CA PRO A 65 -12.19 14.44 24.99
C PRO A 65 -12.39 15.38 23.79
N ALA A 66 -13.25 16.40 23.92
CA ALA A 66 -13.58 17.29 22.82
C ALA A 66 -12.36 17.99 22.19
N GLN A 67 -11.36 18.36 22.99
CA GLN A 67 -10.12 18.95 22.47
C GLN A 67 -9.29 17.98 21.63
N GLU A 68 -9.27 16.68 21.99
CA GLU A 68 -8.60 15.64 21.21
C GLU A 68 -9.36 15.36 19.90
N GLN A 69 -10.70 15.41 19.91
CA GLN A 69 -11.49 15.35 18.68
C GLN A 69 -11.18 16.53 17.75
N GLN A 70 -10.95 17.73 18.31
CA GLN A 70 -10.53 18.90 17.50
C GLN A 70 -9.12 18.72 16.93
N ALA A 71 -8.17 18.20 17.72
CA ALA A 71 -6.83 17.87 17.23
C ALA A 71 -6.89 16.83 16.12
N LEU A 72 -7.68 15.76 16.29
CA LEU A 72 -7.91 14.73 15.28
C LEU A 72 -8.48 15.33 13.98
N ALA A 73 -9.43 16.25 14.07
CA ALA A 73 -10.00 16.93 12.90
C ALA A 73 -8.93 17.75 12.13
N ARG A 74 -8.01 18.45 12.83
CA ARG A 74 -6.89 19.15 12.20
C ARG A 74 -5.93 18.19 11.51
N LEU A 75 -5.68 17.03 12.10
CA LEU A 75 -4.85 15.98 11.48
C LEU A 75 -5.50 15.41 10.23
N VAL A 76 -6.82 15.22 10.21
CA VAL A 76 -7.55 14.83 8.99
C VAL A 76 -7.43 15.90 7.91
N ASP A 77 -7.51 17.20 8.27
CA ASP A 77 -7.30 18.28 7.29
C ASP A 77 -5.86 18.30 6.76
N ALA A 78 -4.86 18.03 7.59
CA ALA A 78 -3.47 17.89 7.16
C ALA A 78 -3.28 16.64 6.26
N ALA A 79 -3.94 15.53 6.56
CA ALA A 79 -3.91 14.32 5.75
C ALA A 79 -4.47 14.54 4.34
N LYS A 80 -5.49 15.40 4.17
CA LYS A 80 -6.01 15.77 2.84
C LYS A 80 -4.97 16.49 1.99
N VAL A 81 -4.01 17.19 2.61
CA VAL A 81 -2.87 17.78 1.88
C VAL A 81 -1.95 16.69 1.35
N MET A 82 -1.76 15.59 2.09
CA MET A 82 -0.99 14.43 1.61
C MET A 82 -1.63 13.79 0.37
N ASP A 83 -2.96 13.74 0.28
CA ASP A 83 -3.66 13.30 -0.94
C ASP A 83 -3.30 14.15 -2.16
N ALA A 84 -3.29 15.47 -2.03
CA ALA A 84 -2.93 16.37 -3.12
C ALA A 84 -1.46 16.22 -3.52
N LEU A 85 -0.57 16.12 -2.56
CA LEU A 85 0.87 15.89 -2.78
C LEU A 85 1.11 14.56 -3.52
N PHE A 86 0.46 13.49 -3.08
CA PHE A 86 0.60 12.19 -3.72
C PHE A 86 0.11 12.20 -5.18
N LEU A 87 -1.02 12.84 -5.47
CA LEU A 87 -1.49 12.98 -6.85
C LEU A 87 -0.44 13.67 -7.74
N ARG A 88 0.24 14.70 -7.24
CA ARG A 88 1.35 15.36 -7.95
C ARG A 88 2.57 14.46 -8.09
N GLN A 89 2.87 13.63 -7.09
CA GLN A 89 3.99 12.69 -7.13
C GLN A 89 3.77 11.56 -8.14
N VAL A 90 2.54 11.07 -8.27
CA VAL A 90 2.21 10.02 -9.24
C VAL A 90 2.40 10.50 -10.68
N TRP A 91 1.93 11.71 -10.99
CA TRP A 91 2.04 12.26 -12.35
C TRP A 91 1.70 13.75 -12.38
N ALA A 92 2.50 14.51 -13.12
CA ALA A 92 2.30 15.95 -13.27
C ALA A 92 0.96 16.35 -13.89
N GLY A 93 0.35 15.46 -14.70
CA GLY A 93 -0.96 15.70 -15.34
C GLY A 93 -2.17 15.43 -14.46
N ASN A 94 -2.01 14.84 -13.28
CA ASN A 94 -3.12 14.39 -12.44
C ASN A 94 -4.03 15.53 -11.96
N GLU A 95 -3.48 16.68 -11.59
CA GLU A 95 -4.26 17.81 -11.09
C GLU A 95 -5.18 18.38 -12.17
N ALA A 96 -4.67 18.61 -13.38
CA ALA A 96 -5.44 19.09 -14.50
C ALA A 96 -6.52 18.08 -14.92
N LEU A 97 -6.16 16.81 -14.99
CA LEU A 97 -7.10 15.74 -15.33
C LEU A 97 -8.21 15.60 -14.29
N LEU A 98 -7.90 15.69 -13.00
CA LEU A 98 -8.89 15.66 -11.93
C LEU A 98 -9.92 16.79 -12.10
N LEU A 99 -9.46 18.02 -12.39
CA LEU A 99 -10.33 19.16 -12.64
C LEU A 99 -11.26 18.93 -13.87
N ASP A 100 -10.76 18.30 -14.91
CA ASP A 100 -11.55 17.99 -16.09
C ASP A 100 -12.56 16.86 -15.81
N LEU A 101 -12.17 15.83 -15.07
CA LEU A 101 -13.08 14.77 -14.63
C LEU A 101 -14.20 15.30 -13.70
N LEU A 102 -13.90 16.28 -12.84
CA LEU A 102 -14.89 16.92 -11.98
C LEU A 102 -15.94 17.73 -12.78
N LYS A 103 -15.57 18.26 -13.95
CA LYS A 103 -16.49 19.00 -14.84
C LYS A 103 -17.34 18.07 -15.71
N ASP A 104 -16.89 16.83 -15.95
CA ASP A 104 -17.60 15.86 -16.81
C ASP A 104 -18.77 15.19 -16.06
N GLY A 105 -19.95 15.78 -16.14
CA GLY A 105 -21.18 15.26 -15.55
C GLY A 105 -21.80 14.06 -16.29
N SER A 106 -21.18 13.54 -17.36
CA SER A 106 -21.69 12.36 -18.09
C SER A 106 -21.61 11.08 -17.23
N PRO A 107 -22.36 10.02 -17.54
CA PRO A 107 -22.20 8.73 -16.86
C PRO A 107 -20.77 8.20 -16.93
N ALA A 108 -20.10 8.32 -18.09
CA ALA A 108 -18.71 7.91 -18.27
C ALA A 108 -17.75 8.77 -17.45
N GLY A 109 -17.94 10.11 -17.41
CA GLY A 109 -17.15 11.03 -16.61
C GLY A 109 -17.22 10.70 -15.12
N ARG A 110 -18.42 10.46 -14.59
CA ARG A 110 -18.61 10.06 -13.18
C ARG A 110 -17.95 8.72 -12.86
N ALA A 111 -18.03 7.75 -13.76
CA ALA A 111 -17.37 6.45 -13.59
C ALA A 111 -15.84 6.60 -13.61
N ARG A 112 -15.29 7.40 -14.55
CA ARG A 112 -13.86 7.72 -14.62
C ARG A 112 -13.38 8.43 -13.37
N LEU A 113 -14.10 9.45 -12.90
CA LEU A 113 -13.76 10.20 -11.67
C LEU A 113 -13.69 9.26 -10.47
N ARG A 114 -14.70 8.42 -10.26
CA ARG A 114 -14.72 7.43 -9.17
C ARG A 114 -13.50 6.51 -9.22
N TYR A 115 -13.22 5.97 -10.40
CA TYR A 115 -12.11 5.03 -10.58
C TYR A 115 -10.75 5.70 -10.47
N PHE A 116 -10.63 6.97 -10.91
CA PHE A 116 -9.47 7.84 -10.70
C PHE A 116 -9.18 8.05 -9.22
N LEU A 117 -10.19 8.37 -8.42
CA LEU A 117 -10.02 8.59 -6.98
C LEU A 117 -9.58 7.32 -6.24
N ILE A 118 -10.07 6.15 -6.65
CA ILE A 118 -9.64 4.85 -6.11
C ILE A 118 -8.16 4.59 -6.43
N ASN A 119 -7.74 4.80 -7.69
CA ASN A 119 -6.38 4.49 -8.14
C ASN A 119 -5.37 5.62 -7.89
N LYS A 120 -5.82 6.81 -7.47
CA LYS A 120 -5.02 8.04 -7.37
C LYS A 120 -4.32 8.41 -8.69
N GLY A 121 -5.01 8.19 -9.80
CA GLY A 121 -4.52 8.45 -11.15
C GLY A 121 -5.36 7.75 -12.21
N PRO A 122 -5.07 7.98 -13.51
CA PRO A 122 -5.87 7.46 -14.63
C PRO A 122 -5.53 6.03 -15.04
N TRP A 123 -4.80 5.28 -14.22
CA TRP A 123 -4.35 3.92 -14.51
C TRP A 123 -4.96 2.90 -13.55
N SER A 124 -5.38 1.77 -14.09
CA SER A 124 -5.91 0.65 -13.31
C SER A 124 -4.79 -0.14 -12.64
N ARG A 125 -4.59 0.05 -11.35
CA ARG A 125 -3.53 -0.64 -10.59
C ARG A 125 -3.74 -2.15 -10.50
N LEU A 126 -4.97 -2.64 -10.62
CA LEU A 126 -5.28 -4.07 -10.69
C LEU A 126 -5.08 -4.69 -12.08
N ASP A 127 -4.89 -3.87 -13.12
CA ASP A 127 -4.75 -4.30 -14.51
C ASP A 127 -3.39 -3.86 -15.07
N GLY A 128 -2.31 -3.98 -14.30
CA GLY A 128 -0.95 -3.65 -14.76
C GLY A 128 -0.77 -2.19 -15.16
N ASN A 129 -1.46 -1.26 -14.50
CA ASN A 129 -1.43 0.17 -14.82
C ASN A 129 -1.98 0.52 -16.22
N GLU A 130 -2.94 -0.26 -16.75
CA GLU A 130 -3.64 0.06 -18.00
C GLU A 130 -4.36 1.42 -17.86
N PRO A 131 -4.17 2.39 -18.78
CA PRO A 131 -4.90 3.65 -18.74
C PRO A 131 -6.38 3.43 -19.05
N PHE A 132 -7.27 4.02 -18.26
CA PHE A 132 -8.72 3.94 -18.45
C PHE A 132 -9.37 5.29 -18.86
N VAL A 133 -8.58 6.34 -18.95
CA VAL A 133 -9.01 7.64 -19.47
C VAL A 133 -8.41 7.83 -20.85
N PRO A 134 -9.21 8.13 -21.90
CA PRO A 134 -8.71 8.33 -23.24
C PRO A 134 -7.68 9.44 -23.34
N GLY A 135 -6.63 9.23 -24.13
CA GLY A 135 -5.58 10.22 -24.38
C GLY A 135 -4.51 10.32 -23.28
N VAL A 136 -4.62 9.54 -22.22
CA VAL A 136 -3.59 9.47 -21.17
C VAL A 136 -2.47 8.53 -21.61
N PRO A 137 -1.19 8.92 -21.44
CA PRO A 137 -0.05 8.05 -21.77
C PRO A 137 0.02 6.85 -20.80
N PRO A 138 0.84 5.82 -21.10
CA PRO A 138 1.20 4.79 -20.12
C PRO A 138 1.72 5.42 -18.82
N LYS A 139 1.51 4.73 -17.68
CA LYS A 139 2.02 5.21 -16.38
C LYS A 139 3.54 5.37 -16.46
N PRO A 140 4.08 6.56 -16.16
CA PRO A 140 5.52 6.74 -16.14
C PRO A 140 6.14 6.00 -14.94
N PRO A 141 7.12 5.10 -15.15
CA PRO A 141 7.76 4.36 -14.05
C PRO A 141 8.58 5.28 -13.13
N GLU A 142 9.04 6.41 -13.66
CA GLU A 142 9.71 7.49 -12.90
C GLU A 142 8.73 8.31 -12.04
N ALA A 143 7.41 8.13 -12.22
CA ALA A 143 6.40 9.00 -11.65
C ALA A 143 6.69 10.48 -11.93
N ASN A 144 6.41 11.39 -10.98
CA ASN A 144 6.83 12.78 -11.07
C ASN A 144 7.98 13.09 -10.09
N PHE A 145 8.82 12.09 -9.79
CA PHE A 145 10.03 12.29 -9.00
C PHE A 145 11.22 12.72 -9.87
N TYR A 146 11.19 12.39 -11.14
CA TYR A 146 12.24 12.68 -12.11
C TYR A 146 11.70 13.53 -13.27
N PRO A 147 12.58 14.21 -14.04
CA PRO A 147 12.12 15.08 -15.11
C PRO A 147 11.44 14.30 -16.22
N ALA A 148 10.33 14.80 -16.73
CA ALA A 148 9.68 14.21 -17.89
C ALA A 148 10.67 14.10 -19.07
N GLY A 149 10.68 12.92 -19.72
CA GLY A 149 11.56 12.62 -20.83
C GLY A 149 13.02 12.34 -20.44
N ALA A 150 13.36 12.25 -19.16
CA ALA A 150 14.63 11.68 -18.72
C ALA A 150 14.64 10.17 -18.94
N THR A 151 15.82 9.56 -18.97
CA THR A 151 15.96 8.11 -18.89
C THR A 151 16.62 7.72 -17.57
N LYS A 152 16.40 6.46 -17.16
CA LYS A 152 17.02 5.93 -15.95
C LYS A 152 18.54 6.03 -16.01
N GLU A 153 19.12 5.70 -17.18
CA GLU A 153 20.56 5.74 -17.43
C GLU A 153 21.14 7.16 -17.35
N GLU A 154 20.37 8.17 -17.80
CA GLU A 154 20.75 9.59 -17.67
C GLU A 154 20.89 9.97 -16.20
N VAL A 155 19.87 9.62 -15.39
CA VAL A 155 19.88 9.94 -13.94
C VAL A 155 20.98 9.16 -13.23
N GLU A 156 21.18 7.88 -13.51
CA GLU A 156 22.28 7.08 -12.95
C GLU A 156 23.65 7.66 -13.33
N GLY A 157 23.81 8.07 -14.60
CA GLY A 157 25.04 8.69 -15.06
C GLY A 157 25.34 9.99 -14.33
N TRP A 158 24.32 10.81 -14.12
CA TRP A 158 24.44 12.05 -13.36
C TRP A 158 24.79 11.77 -11.88
N LEU A 159 24.07 10.85 -11.20
CA LEU A 159 24.34 10.49 -9.81
C LEU A 159 25.78 9.98 -9.61
N ARG A 160 26.31 9.15 -10.52
CA ARG A 160 27.70 8.64 -10.44
C ARG A 160 28.76 9.75 -10.48
N ASN A 161 28.45 10.87 -11.13
CA ASN A 161 29.38 11.99 -11.30
C ASN A 161 29.29 13.03 -10.17
N LEU A 162 28.33 12.90 -9.24
CA LEU A 162 28.21 13.81 -8.10
C LEU A 162 29.25 13.48 -7.01
N PRO A 163 29.71 14.49 -6.28
CA PRO A 163 30.40 14.29 -5.00
C PRO A 163 29.57 13.45 -4.04
N ASP A 164 30.20 12.69 -3.14
CA ASP A 164 29.51 11.73 -2.28
C ASP A 164 28.36 12.33 -1.47
N ALA A 165 28.55 13.51 -0.86
CA ALA A 165 27.50 14.18 -0.08
C ALA A 165 26.30 14.59 -0.95
N GLU A 166 26.56 15.15 -2.14
CA GLU A 166 25.51 15.55 -3.07
C GLU A 166 24.78 14.33 -3.65
N ARG A 167 25.51 13.24 -3.93
CA ARG A 167 24.95 11.98 -4.39
C ARG A 167 24.01 11.38 -3.34
N GLN A 168 24.43 11.34 -2.06
CA GLN A 168 23.59 10.85 -0.97
C GLN A 168 22.30 11.68 -0.84
N GLN A 169 22.39 12.99 -0.94
CA GLN A 169 21.22 13.87 -0.92
C GLN A 169 20.33 13.63 -2.14
N ALA A 170 20.89 13.58 -3.34
CA ALA A 170 20.16 13.39 -4.59
C ALA A 170 19.49 12.02 -4.69
N ALA A 171 20.12 10.98 -4.18
CA ALA A 171 19.57 9.61 -4.10
C ALA A 171 18.66 9.38 -2.88
N GLY A 172 18.55 10.35 -1.97
CA GLY A 172 17.76 10.23 -0.74
C GLY A 172 16.25 10.31 -0.96
N PHE A 173 15.50 9.97 0.09
CA PHE A 173 14.04 9.83 0.10
C PHE A 173 13.28 11.12 -0.21
N PHE A 174 13.79 12.28 0.20
CA PHE A 174 13.04 13.53 0.30
C PHE A 174 13.50 14.58 -0.70
N THR A 175 13.84 14.14 -1.93
CA THR A 175 14.21 14.99 -3.04
C THR A 175 13.56 14.54 -4.33
N THR A 176 13.21 15.50 -5.19
CA THR A 176 12.92 15.25 -6.61
C THR A 176 14.15 15.60 -7.44
N ILE A 177 14.25 15.03 -8.62
CA ILE A 177 15.25 15.42 -9.62
C ILE A 177 14.54 16.27 -10.67
N ARG A 178 15.15 17.40 -11.04
CA ARG A 178 14.59 18.36 -12.02
C ARG A 178 15.64 18.75 -13.05
N ARG A 179 15.19 19.30 -14.18
CA ARG A 179 16.09 19.91 -15.17
C ARG A 179 16.32 21.37 -14.81
N ALA A 180 17.57 21.80 -14.89
CA ALA A 180 18.00 23.19 -14.78
C ALA A 180 18.93 23.53 -15.97
N SER A 181 19.34 24.79 -16.08
CA SER A 181 20.20 25.27 -17.19
C SER A 181 21.56 24.54 -17.30
N GLY A 182 22.03 23.95 -16.20
CA GLY A 182 23.29 23.19 -16.14
C GLY A 182 23.14 21.66 -16.15
N GLY A 183 21.95 21.12 -16.37
CA GLY A 183 21.70 19.68 -16.33
C GLY A 183 20.65 19.26 -15.29
N LEU A 184 20.91 18.16 -14.55
CA LEU A 184 20.02 17.70 -13.51
C LEU A 184 20.37 18.32 -12.16
N VAL A 185 19.36 18.58 -11.34
CA VAL A 185 19.50 19.07 -9.97
C VAL A 185 18.57 18.34 -9.03
N ALA A 186 19.02 18.10 -7.79
CA ALA A 186 18.17 17.59 -6.71
C ALA A 186 17.45 18.76 -6.03
N VAL A 187 16.12 18.67 -5.91
CA VAL A 187 15.27 19.67 -5.26
C VAL A 187 14.66 19.03 -4.01
N PRO A 188 14.93 19.56 -2.80
CA PRO A 188 14.30 19.09 -1.58
C PRO A 188 12.77 19.18 -1.63
N TYR A 189 12.06 18.23 -1.03
CA TYR A 189 10.59 18.26 -0.97
C TYR A 189 10.05 19.55 -0.35
N SER A 190 10.73 20.07 0.67
CA SER A 190 10.37 21.36 1.29
C SER A 190 10.39 22.55 0.33
N LEU A 191 11.11 22.46 -0.79
CA LEU A 191 11.10 23.47 -1.86
C LEU A 191 10.14 23.08 -2.98
N GLU A 192 10.18 21.81 -3.42
CA GLU A 192 9.32 21.30 -4.51
C GLU A 192 7.83 21.44 -4.17
N TYR A 193 7.48 21.19 -2.91
CA TYR A 193 6.10 21.18 -2.40
C TYR A 193 5.88 22.25 -1.32
N GLN A 194 6.60 23.37 -1.40
CA GLN A 194 6.66 24.38 -0.34
C GLN A 194 5.28 24.86 0.14
N GLY A 195 4.37 25.14 -0.78
CA GLY A 195 3.05 25.69 -0.45
C GLY A 195 2.18 24.70 0.33
N GLU A 196 2.13 23.47 -0.14
CA GLU A 196 1.35 22.38 0.48
C GLU A 196 1.97 21.98 1.82
N LEU A 197 3.30 21.86 1.90
CA LEU A 197 3.97 21.49 3.14
C LEU A 197 3.87 22.58 4.20
N ALA A 198 3.91 23.86 3.81
CA ALA A 198 3.64 24.96 4.76
C ALA A 198 2.22 24.90 5.32
N ARG A 199 1.22 24.60 4.48
CA ARG A 199 -0.18 24.38 4.92
C ARG A 199 -0.31 23.17 5.83
N ALA A 200 0.28 22.03 5.46
CA ALA A 200 0.28 20.84 6.31
C ALA A 200 0.94 21.11 7.66
N ALA A 201 2.10 21.79 7.68
CA ALA A 201 2.80 22.17 8.89
C ALA A 201 1.95 23.06 9.81
N ALA A 202 1.20 24.02 9.25
CA ALA A 202 0.30 24.89 10.02
C ALA A 202 -0.81 24.06 10.69
N LEU A 203 -1.48 23.15 9.95
CA LEU A 203 -2.54 22.30 10.47
C LEU A 203 -2.02 21.33 11.54
N VAL A 204 -0.84 20.75 11.34
CA VAL A 204 -0.20 19.87 12.33
C VAL A 204 0.19 20.63 13.60
N ARG A 205 0.67 21.89 13.49
CA ARG A 205 0.92 22.76 14.66
C ARG A 205 -0.37 23.12 15.41
N GLU A 206 -1.46 23.39 14.67
CA GLU A 206 -2.77 23.60 15.31
C GLU A 206 -3.19 22.36 16.11
N ALA A 207 -3.05 21.15 15.56
CA ALA A 207 -3.33 19.91 16.26
C ALA A 207 -2.43 19.74 17.51
N ALA A 208 -1.12 20.06 17.39
CA ALA A 208 -0.19 20.03 18.51
C ALA A 208 -0.58 20.99 19.66
N ASN A 209 -1.15 22.15 19.34
CA ASN A 209 -1.61 23.12 20.33
C ASN A 209 -2.96 22.74 20.96
N LEU A 210 -3.76 21.90 20.31
CA LEU A 210 -5.06 21.45 20.80
C LEU A 210 -4.94 20.25 21.72
N THR A 211 -4.01 19.32 21.45
CA THR A 211 -3.89 18.10 22.26
C THR A 211 -3.33 18.39 23.65
N ALA A 212 -3.87 17.69 24.66
CA ALA A 212 -3.31 17.66 26.01
C ALA A 212 -2.29 16.54 26.23
N GLN A 213 -2.03 15.71 25.21
CA GLN A 213 -1.17 14.53 25.32
C GLN A 213 0.29 14.91 24.97
N PRO A 214 1.24 14.89 25.93
CA PRO A 214 2.57 15.47 25.74
C PRO A 214 3.38 14.79 24.62
N SER A 215 3.29 13.46 24.48
CA SER A 215 4.01 12.73 23.44
C SER A 215 3.47 13.04 22.04
N LEU A 216 2.14 13.20 21.92
CA LEU A 216 1.51 13.62 20.66
C LEU A 216 1.91 15.05 20.30
N GLN A 217 1.86 15.98 21.25
CA GLN A 217 2.29 17.37 21.06
C GLN A 217 3.74 17.44 20.59
N ALA A 218 4.65 16.68 21.22
CA ALA A 218 6.06 16.64 20.87
C ALA A 218 6.27 16.11 19.44
N PHE A 219 5.62 14.98 19.09
CA PHE A 219 5.69 14.43 17.74
C PHE A 219 5.16 15.40 16.70
N LEU A 220 3.95 15.95 16.90
CA LEU A 220 3.33 16.83 15.91
C LEU A 220 4.14 18.13 15.72
N SER A 221 4.70 18.68 16.79
CA SER A 221 5.58 19.86 16.70
C SER A 221 6.84 19.56 15.87
N ALA A 222 7.50 18.43 16.13
CA ALA A 222 8.66 18.00 15.36
C ALA A 222 8.32 17.69 13.91
N ARG A 223 7.15 17.06 13.64
CA ARG A 223 6.71 16.73 12.29
C ARG A 223 6.39 17.99 11.47
N ALA A 224 5.76 18.97 12.09
CA ALA A 224 5.49 20.26 11.44
C ALA A 224 6.79 21.00 11.07
N GLU A 225 7.84 20.87 11.89
CA GLU A 225 9.16 21.41 11.58
C GLU A 225 9.83 20.63 10.44
N ALA A 226 9.72 19.29 10.44
CA ALA A 226 10.26 18.43 9.40
C ALA A 226 9.71 18.78 8.00
N PHE A 227 8.44 19.12 7.88
CA PHE A 227 7.85 19.58 6.61
C PHE A 227 8.49 20.85 6.06
N ILE A 228 9.01 21.72 6.93
CA ILE A 228 9.67 22.97 6.53
C ILE A 228 11.15 22.77 6.27
N THR A 229 11.83 21.98 7.12
CA THR A 229 13.29 21.82 7.06
C THR A 229 13.73 20.69 6.12
N ASN A 230 12.84 19.79 5.74
CA ASN A 230 13.13 18.56 5.00
C ASN A 230 13.95 17.52 5.81
N ASP A 231 14.11 17.70 7.12
CA ASP A 231 14.77 16.76 8.02
C ASP A 231 13.74 16.09 8.93
N TYR A 232 13.50 14.80 8.69
CA TYR A 232 12.48 14.01 9.38
C TYR A 232 13.03 13.25 10.59
N TYR A 233 14.35 13.24 10.83
CA TYR A 233 14.98 12.43 11.86
C TYR A 233 14.41 12.66 13.27
N ALA A 234 14.37 13.91 13.71
CA ALA A 234 13.86 14.25 15.05
C ALA A 234 12.37 13.91 15.21
N SER A 235 11.58 14.08 14.15
CA SER A 235 10.15 13.74 14.17
C SER A 235 9.92 12.24 14.16
N ASP A 236 10.76 11.46 13.50
CA ASP A 236 10.66 9.99 13.51
C ASP A 236 11.06 9.42 14.88
N LEU A 237 12.07 10.00 15.54
CA LEU A 237 12.37 9.66 16.94
C LEU A 237 11.20 9.96 17.89
N ALA A 238 10.53 11.11 17.71
CA ALA A 238 9.36 11.47 18.51
C ALA A 238 8.16 10.55 18.21
N TRP A 239 7.98 10.13 16.95
CA TRP A 239 6.96 9.15 16.56
C TRP A 239 7.21 7.77 17.18
N MET A 240 8.47 7.33 17.27
CA MET A 240 8.81 6.09 17.97
C MET A 240 8.46 6.16 19.47
N ALA A 241 8.56 7.34 20.07
CA ALA A 241 8.22 7.58 21.47
C ALA A 241 6.74 7.93 21.70
N LEU A 242 5.91 7.95 20.65
CA LEU A 242 4.51 8.33 20.74
C LEU A 242 3.72 7.33 21.59
N ASP A 243 3.12 7.85 22.66
CA ASP A 243 2.20 7.13 23.54
C ASP A 243 0.99 8.02 23.80
N SER A 244 -0.04 7.84 22.96
CA SER A 244 -1.26 8.67 22.99
C SER A 244 -2.45 7.88 22.46
N SER A 245 -3.66 8.38 22.71
CA SER A 245 -4.89 7.81 22.17
C SER A 245 -5.06 8.06 20.67
N ILE A 246 -4.35 9.06 20.11
CA ILE A 246 -4.29 9.32 18.67
C ILE A 246 -2.95 8.79 18.16
N GLU A 247 -2.99 7.87 17.21
CA GLU A 247 -1.82 7.41 16.44
C GLU A 247 -1.88 8.08 15.07
N ALA A 248 -0.95 8.98 14.81
CA ALA A 248 -0.85 9.68 13.54
C ALA A 248 0.45 9.32 12.84
N THR A 249 0.34 8.75 11.64
CA THR A 249 1.44 8.58 10.69
C THR A 249 1.17 9.53 9.54
N ILE A 250 2.02 10.54 9.34
CA ILE A 250 1.81 11.57 8.33
C ILE A 250 3.16 12.08 7.80
N GLY A 251 3.39 11.94 6.51
CA GLY A 251 4.65 12.34 5.87
C GLY A 251 5.00 11.52 4.64
N PRO A 252 6.22 11.65 4.12
CA PRO A 252 6.73 10.82 3.03
C PRO A 252 7.37 9.54 3.58
N TYR A 253 6.87 8.36 3.18
CA TYR A 253 7.35 7.09 3.71
C TYR A 253 7.61 6.05 2.63
N GLU A 254 6.60 5.61 1.87
CA GLU A 254 6.71 4.49 0.96
C GLU A 254 7.37 4.87 -0.37
N VAL A 255 8.19 3.97 -0.90
CA VAL A 255 9.01 4.24 -2.10
C VAL A 255 8.54 3.51 -3.36
N TYR A 256 7.45 2.77 -3.28
CA TYR A 256 6.97 1.91 -4.38
C TYR A 256 6.50 2.66 -5.63
N GLU A 257 6.17 3.95 -5.51
CA GLU A 257 5.75 4.75 -6.67
C GLU A 257 6.95 5.14 -7.55
N ASP A 258 8.18 5.16 -6.99
CA ASP A 258 9.45 5.30 -7.71
C ASP A 258 9.89 3.93 -8.24
N GLU A 259 9.37 3.52 -9.39
CA GLU A 259 9.69 2.23 -10.02
C GLU A 259 11.11 2.20 -10.63
N TRP A 260 11.83 3.34 -10.69
CA TRP A 260 13.20 3.37 -11.19
C TRP A 260 14.22 2.92 -10.14
N PHE A 261 14.16 3.49 -8.94
CA PHE A 261 15.21 3.29 -7.93
C PHE A 261 14.66 2.88 -6.56
N ASN A 262 13.35 2.91 -6.36
CA ASN A 262 12.71 2.73 -5.05
C ASN A 262 13.36 3.61 -3.97
N ALA A 263 13.66 4.87 -4.31
CA ALA A 263 14.39 5.80 -3.47
C ALA A 263 13.60 7.05 -3.07
N LYS A 264 12.53 7.39 -3.81
CA LYS A 264 11.74 8.61 -3.57
C LYS A 264 10.49 8.29 -2.78
N ALA A 265 10.37 8.89 -1.58
CA ALA A 265 9.27 8.63 -0.70
C ALA A 265 7.98 9.35 -1.12
N ALA A 266 6.89 8.61 -1.21
CA ALA A 266 5.57 9.14 -1.48
C ALA A 266 4.91 9.67 -0.20
N PHE A 267 4.14 10.76 -0.32
CA PHE A 267 3.35 11.28 0.80
C PHE A 267 2.15 10.41 1.10
N GLU A 268 1.97 10.12 2.38
CA GLU A 268 0.82 9.39 2.90
C GLU A 268 0.43 9.86 4.29
N ALA A 269 -0.75 9.45 4.73
CA ALA A 269 -1.17 9.60 6.10
C ALA A 269 -2.13 8.48 6.52
N PHE A 270 -1.95 8.02 7.75
CA PHE A 270 -2.92 7.23 8.51
C PHE A 270 -3.21 7.98 9.81
N ILE A 271 -4.41 8.53 9.91
CA ILE A 271 -4.90 9.19 11.13
C ILE A 271 -5.81 8.20 11.83
N ALA A 272 -5.42 7.76 13.01
CA ALA A 272 -6.05 6.65 13.69
C ALA A 272 -6.21 6.89 15.19
N VAL A 273 -7.03 6.07 15.81
CA VAL A 273 -7.24 6.03 17.27
C VAL A 273 -6.76 4.68 17.78
N ARG A 274 -5.98 4.68 18.85
CA ARG A 274 -5.45 3.48 19.49
C ARG A 274 -6.57 2.61 20.05
N ASP A 275 -6.48 1.30 19.78
CA ASP A 275 -7.31 0.29 20.40
C ASP A 275 -6.63 -0.18 21.70
N GLU A 276 -7.05 0.37 22.82
CA GLU A 276 -6.43 0.08 24.12
C GLU A 276 -6.61 -1.37 24.54
N ALA A 277 -7.77 -1.97 24.26
CA ALA A 277 -8.05 -3.35 24.66
C ALA A 277 -7.12 -4.34 23.92
N GLU A 278 -6.93 -4.14 22.64
CA GLU A 278 -6.01 -4.96 21.84
C GLU A 278 -4.55 -4.64 22.19
N SER A 279 -4.21 -3.38 22.46
CA SER A 279 -2.85 -2.98 22.85
C SER A 279 -2.42 -3.64 24.17
N GLN A 280 -3.31 -3.74 25.15
CA GLN A 280 -3.04 -4.43 26.44
C GLN A 280 -2.82 -5.93 26.28
N LYS A 281 -3.52 -6.59 25.33
CA LYS A 281 -3.25 -8.01 25.01
C LYS A 281 -1.82 -8.19 24.51
N LEU A 282 -1.33 -7.24 23.70
CA LEU A 282 0.02 -7.26 23.15
C LEU A 282 1.11 -7.12 24.19
N GLU A 283 0.91 -6.33 25.23
CA GLU A 283 1.87 -6.15 26.31
C GLU A 283 2.17 -7.49 27.01
N LYS A 284 1.13 -8.33 27.18
CA LYS A 284 1.30 -9.68 27.75
C LYS A 284 2.17 -10.57 26.86
N PHE A 285 1.91 -10.60 25.53
CA PHE A 285 2.73 -11.35 24.61
C PHE A 285 4.16 -10.80 24.51
N GLY A 286 4.31 -9.48 24.64
CA GLY A 286 5.61 -8.83 24.69
C GLY A 286 6.50 -9.33 25.81
N ALA A 287 5.93 -9.57 26.99
CA ALA A 287 6.64 -10.11 28.17
C ALA A 287 7.12 -11.57 27.94
N GLU A 288 6.39 -12.36 27.14
CA GLU A 288 6.70 -13.78 26.89
C GLU A 288 7.66 -14.01 25.71
N ARG A 289 8.07 -12.96 24.98
CA ARG A 289 8.90 -13.09 23.76
C ARG A 289 10.21 -13.83 23.96
N GLN A 290 10.93 -13.55 25.04
CA GLN A 290 12.18 -14.27 25.33
C GLN A 290 11.91 -15.76 25.52
N GLY A 291 10.82 -16.11 26.22
CA GLY A 291 10.40 -17.50 26.37
C GLY A 291 10.06 -18.16 25.00
N ILE A 292 9.42 -17.44 24.09
CA ILE A 292 9.15 -17.95 22.74
C ILE A 292 10.47 -18.15 21.98
N GLU A 293 11.38 -17.17 21.99
CA GLU A 293 12.71 -17.26 21.37
C GLU A 293 13.49 -18.48 21.87
N ASP A 294 13.52 -18.67 23.18
CA ASP A 294 14.24 -19.76 23.82
C ASP A 294 13.70 -21.16 23.44
N HIS A 295 12.47 -21.23 22.93
CA HIS A 295 11.79 -22.46 22.50
C HIS A 295 11.63 -22.57 20.99
N LEU A 296 12.19 -21.64 20.19
CA LEU A 296 12.14 -21.76 18.73
C LEU A 296 12.71 -23.11 18.27
N PRO A 297 12.10 -23.78 17.26
CA PRO A 297 12.53 -25.09 16.75
C PRO A 297 13.77 -24.98 15.85
N ILE A 298 14.78 -24.22 16.28
CA ILE A 298 16.06 -24.02 15.61
C ILE A 298 17.21 -24.40 16.55
N ASP A 299 18.41 -24.62 15.98
CA ASP A 299 19.60 -24.90 16.77
C ASP A 299 19.83 -23.75 17.80
N PRO A 300 20.03 -24.04 19.10
CA PRO A 300 20.20 -23.03 20.14
C PRO A 300 21.26 -21.98 19.86
N LYS A 301 22.29 -22.31 19.09
CA LYS A 301 23.36 -21.35 18.71
C LYS A 301 22.86 -20.21 17.82
N TYR A 302 21.68 -20.36 17.17
CA TYR A 302 21.06 -19.35 16.33
C TYR A 302 19.94 -18.58 17.05
N ARG A 303 19.58 -19.00 18.25
CA ARG A 303 18.61 -18.27 19.07
C ARG A 303 19.25 -17.01 19.61
N ASN A 304 18.43 -15.97 19.74
CA ASN A 304 18.87 -14.69 20.26
C ASN A 304 18.93 -14.76 21.81
N PRO A 305 20.12 -14.74 22.43
CA PRO A 305 20.24 -14.91 23.89
C PRO A 305 19.64 -13.73 24.67
N ARG A 306 19.43 -12.61 24.01
CA ARG A 306 18.80 -11.42 24.58
C ARG A 306 18.06 -10.70 23.46
N ILE A 307 16.75 -10.89 23.41
CA ILE A 307 15.91 -10.09 22.51
C ILE A 307 15.95 -8.64 23.02
N GLY A 308 16.30 -7.71 22.13
CA GLY A 308 16.23 -6.27 22.41
C GLY A 308 14.82 -5.85 22.82
N GLY A 309 14.65 -4.62 23.27
CA GLY A 309 13.33 -4.07 23.55
C GLY A 309 12.37 -4.31 22.37
N LEU A 310 11.10 -4.52 22.65
CA LEU A 310 10.04 -4.68 21.65
C LEU A 310 10.08 -3.50 20.67
N SER A 311 10.13 -3.80 19.39
CA SER A 311 9.50 -2.89 18.42
C SER A 311 8.05 -2.69 18.87
N PRO A 312 7.63 -1.49 19.24
CA PRO A 312 6.28 -1.29 19.72
C PRO A 312 5.29 -1.69 18.62
N ILE A 313 4.34 -2.56 18.96
CA ILE A 313 3.20 -2.86 18.10
C ILE A 313 2.07 -1.98 18.58
N ARG A 314 1.45 -1.26 17.65
CA ARG A 314 0.26 -0.45 17.91
C ARG A 314 -0.92 -1.02 17.15
N VAL A 315 -1.98 -1.34 17.83
CA VAL A 315 -3.26 -1.69 17.22
C VAL A 315 -4.12 -0.44 17.19
N VAL A 316 -4.60 -0.10 16.01
CA VAL A 316 -5.33 1.16 15.80
C VAL A 316 -6.57 0.96 14.93
N ASN A 317 -7.54 1.86 15.11
CA ASN A 317 -8.69 2.00 14.24
C ASN A 317 -8.52 3.28 13.41
N VAL A 318 -8.40 3.14 12.09
CA VAL A 318 -8.18 4.24 11.16
C VAL A 318 -9.44 5.09 11.06
N VAL A 319 -9.28 6.39 11.25
CA VAL A 319 -10.31 7.42 11.03
C VAL A 319 -10.22 7.97 9.62
N PHE A 320 -9.00 8.17 9.11
CA PHE A 320 -8.75 8.70 7.77
C PHE A 320 -7.41 8.21 7.23
N ALA A 321 -7.39 7.78 5.98
CA ALA A 321 -6.18 7.44 5.24
C ALA A 321 -6.07 8.33 3.99
N ALA A 322 -4.84 8.71 3.62
CA ALA A 322 -4.58 9.63 2.52
C ALA A 322 -3.29 9.28 1.78
N GLY A 323 -3.14 9.84 0.59
CA GLY A 323 -1.95 9.70 -0.24
C GLY A 323 -1.71 8.26 -0.68
N ASP A 324 -0.47 7.80 -0.60
CA ASP A 324 -0.09 6.42 -0.95
C ASP A 324 -0.83 5.40 -0.09
N GLY A 325 -1.07 5.70 1.18
CA GLY A 325 -1.83 4.87 2.11
C GLY A 325 -3.30 4.68 1.74
N ASN A 326 -3.84 5.43 0.76
CA ASN A 326 -5.23 5.34 0.32
C ASN A 326 -5.36 5.14 -1.19
N ARG A 327 -4.47 4.37 -1.80
CA ARG A 327 -4.51 4.03 -3.22
C ARG A 327 -4.85 2.56 -3.46
N GLY A 328 -5.79 2.30 -4.35
CA GLY A 328 -6.09 0.93 -4.79
C GLY A 328 -6.46 0.00 -3.62
N VAL A 329 -5.71 -1.10 -3.49
CA VAL A 329 -5.89 -2.06 -2.40
C VAL A 329 -5.26 -1.51 -1.13
N GLN A 330 -6.07 -1.39 -0.07
CA GLN A 330 -5.63 -0.84 1.21
C GLN A 330 -4.65 -1.79 1.92
N THR A 331 -3.61 -1.22 2.56
CA THR A 331 -2.76 -1.97 3.48
C THR A 331 -3.50 -2.36 4.76
N ILE A 332 -2.99 -3.31 5.52
CA ILE A 332 -3.57 -3.76 6.80
C ILE A 332 -2.62 -3.56 7.98
N ALA A 333 -1.36 -3.32 7.69
CA ALA A 333 -0.30 -3.04 8.66
C ALA A 333 0.87 -2.37 7.94
N PHE A 334 1.74 -1.71 8.69
CA PHE A 334 3.00 -1.18 8.19
C PHE A 334 4.06 -1.13 9.30
N ASN A 335 5.32 -1.15 8.89
CA ASN A 335 6.47 -1.05 9.78
C ASN A 335 7.32 0.16 9.39
N LEU A 336 7.50 1.10 10.30
CA LEU A 336 8.23 2.36 10.10
C LEU A 336 9.10 2.68 11.34
N PRO A 337 10.05 3.60 11.26
CA PRO A 337 10.42 4.42 10.10
C PRO A 337 11.36 3.70 9.13
N ASN A 338 11.57 4.30 7.95
CA ASN A 338 12.54 3.83 6.96
C ASN A 338 13.95 4.42 7.15
N ASP A 339 14.14 5.37 8.06
CA ASP A 339 15.44 5.96 8.36
C ASP A 339 16.32 5.01 9.20
N ASP A 340 17.37 4.45 8.58
CA ASP A 340 18.30 3.51 9.23
C ASP A 340 18.91 4.07 10.52
N ARG A 341 19.06 5.39 10.66
CA ARG A 341 19.58 6.04 11.86
C ARG A 341 18.61 5.87 13.02
N VAL A 342 17.31 6.07 12.75
CA VAL A 342 16.24 5.88 13.75
C VAL A 342 16.09 4.40 14.09
N VAL A 343 16.09 3.53 13.07
CA VAL A 343 16.02 2.06 13.27
C VAL A 343 17.17 1.58 14.14
N LYS A 344 18.37 2.06 13.90
CA LYS A 344 19.56 1.72 14.71
C LYS A 344 19.45 2.21 16.16
N GLU A 345 18.85 3.37 16.40
CA GLU A 345 18.75 3.99 17.73
C GLU A 345 17.54 3.47 18.54
N LYS A 346 16.39 3.31 17.90
CA LYS A 346 15.10 3.04 18.56
C LYS A 346 14.39 1.79 18.04
N GLY A 347 14.90 1.13 17.00
CA GLY A 347 14.16 0.07 16.31
C GLY A 347 13.09 0.63 15.38
N SER A 348 12.12 -0.20 15.07
CA SER A 348 10.94 0.14 14.27
C SER A 348 9.65 -0.04 15.07
N LYS A 349 8.54 0.48 14.56
CA LYS A 349 7.20 0.34 15.14
C LYS A 349 6.26 -0.26 14.11
N ASN A 350 5.58 -1.36 14.49
CA ASN A 350 4.51 -1.97 13.71
C ASN A 350 3.17 -1.34 14.07
N VAL A 351 2.42 -0.89 13.07
CA VAL A 351 1.07 -0.37 13.24
C VAL A 351 0.09 -1.28 12.52
N MET A 352 -0.85 -1.85 13.25
CA MET A 352 -1.87 -2.76 12.75
C MET A 352 -3.21 -2.04 12.62
N LEU A 353 -3.77 -2.00 11.41
CA LEU A 353 -5.00 -1.29 11.09
C LEU A 353 -6.22 -2.21 11.29
N ARG A 354 -6.69 -2.33 12.53
CA ARG A 354 -7.67 -3.34 12.96
C ARG A 354 -8.98 -3.27 12.19
N ASN A 355 -9.55 -2.07 12.03
CA ASN A 355 -10.82 -1.92 11.31
C ASN A 355 -10.67 -2.18 9.80
N PHE A 356 -9.50 -1.92 9.20
CA PHE A 356 -9.21 -2.32 7.82
C PHE A 356 -9.09 -3.84 7.70
N GLN A 357 -8.45 -4.48 8.68
CA GLN A 357 -8.36 -5.95 8.74
C GLN A 357 -9.75 -6.56 8.90
N ALA A 358 -10.60 -6.00 9.76
CA ALA A 358 -11.98 -6.46 9.94
C ALA A 358 -12.79 -6.34 8.64
N ALA A 359 -12.68 -5.21 7.95
CA ALA A 359 -13.33 -5.02 6.66
C ALA A 359 -12.85 -6.06 5.63
N LYS A 360 -11.55 -6.29 5.50
CA LYS A 360 -11.00 -7.32 4.60
C LYS A 360 -11.42 -8.74 4.99
N PHE A 361 -11.47 -9.03 6.28
CA PHE A 361 -11.97 -10.31 6.77
C PHE A 361 -13.40 -10.56 6.27
N ASP A 362 -14.30 -9.61 6.46
CA ASP A 362 -15.71 -9.76 6.12
C ASP A 362 -15.95 -9.84 4.60
N VAL A 363 -15.33 -8.93 3.81
CA VAL A 363 -15.64 -8.81 2.38
C VAL A 363 -14.75 -9.65 1.47
N VAL A 364 -13.63 -10.17 1.96
CA VAL A 364 -12.68 -10.97 1.17
C VAL A 364 -12.53 -12.37 1.76
N LEU A 365 -12.08 -12.48 3.02
CA LEU A 365 -11.72 -13.78 3.60
C LEU A 365 -12.94 -14.69 3.81
N VAL A 366 -14.02 -14.15 4.38
CA VAL A 366 -15.24 -14.91 4.62
C VAL A 366 -15.86 -15.44 3.31
N PRO A 367 -16.02 -14.67 2.22
CA PRO A 367 -16.45 -15.20 0.93
C PRO A 367 -15.52 -16.28 0.38
N ILE A 368 -14.19 -16.09 0.45
CA ILE A 368 -13.21 -17.10 0.00
C ILE A 368 -13.36 -18.40 0.81
N SER A 369 -13.48 -18.31 2.13
CA SER A 369 -13.62 -19.47 3.00
C SER A 369 -14.83 -20.33 2.65
N ARG A 370 -15.93 -19.69 2.20
CA ARG A 370 -17.14 -20.40 1.76
C ARG A 370 -16.94 -21.25 0.49
N ILE A 371 -15.92 -20.91 -0.30
CA ILE A 371 -15.59 -21.63 -1.54
C ILE A 371 -14.57 -22.74 -1.26
N VAL A 372 -13.53 -22.45 -0.47
CA VAL A 372 -12.38 -23.34 -0.32
C VAL A 372 -12.49 -24.30 0.86
N LEU A 373 -13.28 -23.97 1.90
CA LEU A 373 -13.42 -24.83 3.09
C LEU A 373 -14.65 -25.71 3.05
N ALA A 374 -14.53 -26.92 3.61
CA ALA A 374 -15.67 -27.77 3.87
C ALA A 374 -16.67 -27.08 4.83
N PRO A 375 -18.00 -27.33 4.69
CA PRO A 375 -19.00 -26.64 5.51
C PRO A 375 -18.77 -26.78 7.02
N ALA A 376 -18.24 -27.94 7.47
CA ALA A 376 -17.96 -28.20 8.88
C ALA A 376 -16.85 -27.30 9.47
N ASP A 377 -15.90 -26.86 8.64
CA ASP A 377 -14.72 -26.08 9.06
C ASP A 377 -14.97 -24.57 9.04
N ARG A 378 -16.03 -24.12 8.35
CA ARG A 378 -16.36 -22.69 8.20
C ARG A 378 -16.69 -21.98 9.52
N LYS A 379 -17.15 -22.74 10.53
CA LYS A 379 -17.45 -22.23 11.88
C LYS A 379 -16.21 -21.70 12.61
N ASP A 380 -15.03 -22.19 12.23
CA ASP A 380 -13.76 -21.82 12.86
C ASP A 380 -13.12 -20.57 12.20
N VAL A 381 -13.72 -20.06 11.11
CA VAL A 381 -13.32 -18.82 10.46
C VAL A 381 -13.90 -17.64 11.24
N THR A 382 -13.14 -17.11 12.18
CA THR A 382 -13.51 -15.97 13.02
C THR A 382 -12.52 -14.82 12.86
N PHE A 383 -12.97 -13.59 13.07
CA PHE A 383 -12.09 -12.43 13.02
C PHE A 383 -10.99 -12.50 14.07
N ASP A 384 -11.31 -12.95 15.29
CA ASP A 384 -10.33 -13.07 16.36
C ASP A 384 -9.20 -14.05 16.02
N ALA A 385 -9.52 -15.20 15.40
CA ALA A 385 -8.50 -16.15 14.94
C ALA A 385 -7.62 -15.54 13.84
N PHE A 386 -8.23 -14.88 12.85
CA PHE A 386 -7.51 -14.19 11.77
C PHE A 386 -6.62 -13.07 12.30
N PHE A 387 -7.15 -12.20 13.16
CA PHE A 387 -6.42 -11.07 13.72
C PHE A 387 -5.27 -11.54 14.62
N SER A 388 -5.52 -12.53 15.48
CA SER A 388 -4.49 -13.11 16.36
C SER A 388 -3.38 -13.77 15.55
N HIS A 389 -3.71 -14.46 14.44
CA HIS A 389 -2.71 -15.06 13.56
C HIS A 389 -1.82 -13.98 12.94
N THR A 390 -2.42 -12.91 12.37
CA THR A 390 -1.67 -11.80 11.79
C THR A 390 -0.80 -11.12 12.85
N LEU A 391 -1.33 -10.92 14.04
CA LEU A 391 -0.62 -10.32 15.15
C LEU A 391 0.60 -11.14 15.57
N MET A 392 0.43 -12.46 15.69
CA MET A 392 1.53 -13.37 16.02
C MET A 392 2.57 -13.42 14.92
N HIS A 393 2.17 -13.32 13.64
CA HIS A 393 3.08 -13.19 12.51
C HIS A 393 3.99 -11.96 12.67
N GLU A 394 3.40 -10.78 12.94
CA GLU A 394 4.18 -9.54 13.16
C GLU A 394 5.11 -9.61 14.39
N LEU A 395 4.68 -10.30 15.45
CA LEU A 395 5.52 -10.54 16.62
C LEU A 395 6.72 -11.43 16.29
N MET A 396 6.53 -12.44 15.44
CA MET A 396 7.57 -13.40 15.08
C MET A 396 8.67 -12.79 14.23
N HIS A 397 8.41 -11.72 13.45
CA HIS A 397 9.46 -11.00 12.71
C HIS A 397 10.59 -10.47 13.59
N GLY A 398 10.34 -10.26 14.88
CA GLY A 398 11.36 -9.83 15.85
C GLY A 398 12.15 -10.97 16.50
N LEU A 399 11.90 -12.24 16.13
CA LEU A 399 12.52 -13.42 16.71
C LEU A 399 13.52 -14.08 15.73
N GLY A 400 14.33 -14.99 16.25
CA GLY A 400 15.27 -15.76 15.45
C GLY A 400 16.60 -15.07 15.14
N PRO A 401 17.41 -15.62 14.24
CA PRO A 401 18.79 -15.25 14.03
C PRO A 401 18.97 -13.96 13.20
N HIS A 402 18.89 -12.81 13.83
CA HIS A 402 19.18 -11.53 13.16
C HIS A 402 20.67 -11.33 12.90
N GLN A 403 21.52 -11.62 13.92
CA GLN A 403 22.97 -11.53 13.84
C GLN A 403 23.56 -12.92 13.70
N ILE A 404 24.38 -13.14 12.67
CA ILE A 404 25.00 -14.44 12.39
C ILE A 404 26.49 -14.28 12.09
N SER A 405 27.21 -15.39 12.08
CA SER A 405 28.60 -15.46 11.61
C SER A 405 28.69 -16.44 10.44
N VAL A 406 29.18 -15.95 9.32
CA VAL A 406 29.39 -16.74 8.10
C VAL A 406 30.89 -16.76 7.81
N GLY A 407 31.52 -17.93 7.90
CA GLY A 407 32.98 -18.06 7.69
C GLY A 407 33.83 -17.24 8.66
N GLY A 408 33.36 -17.01 9.90
CA GLY A 408 34.02 -16.17 10.91
C GLY A 408 33.78 -14.67 10.77
N ARG A 409 33.03 -14.22 9.77
CA ARG A 409 32.62 -12.81 9.56
C ARG A 409 31.27 -12.55 10.21
N ALA A 410 31.21 -11.58 11.11
CA ALA A 410 29.89 -11.12 11.64
C ALA A 410 29.09 -10.43 10.55
N THR A 411 27.82 -10.81 10.44
CA THR A 411 26.89 -10.31 9.43
C THR A 411 25.45 -10.46 9.91
N THR A 412 24.47 -10.08 9.10
CA THR A 412 23.06 -10.30 9.38
C THR A 412 22.45 -11.27 8.38
N VAL A 413 21.37 -11.97 8.77
CA VAL A 413 20.61 -12.84 7.87
C VAL A 413 20.16 -12.06 6.63
N ARG A 414 19.66 -10.84 6.81
CA ARG A 414 19.22 -9.96 5.72
C ARG A 414 20.34 -9.65 4.72
N GLN A 415 21.55 -9.34 5.22
CA GLN A 415 22.71 -9.07 4.36
C GLN A 415 23.16 -10.30 3.55
N GLU A 416 23.04 -11.49 4.12
CA GLU A 416 23.43 -12.73 3.43
C GLU A 416 22.37 -13.19 2.44
N LEU A 417 21.09 -13.07 2.75
CA LEU A 417 19.99 -13.50 1.90
C LEU A 417 19.65 -12.48 0.79
N LYS A 418 19.99 -11.19 0.98
CA LYS A 418 19.76 -10.12 0.00
C LYS A 418 18.32 -10.10 -0.51
N GLU A 419 18.13 -10.18 -1.84
CA GLU A 419 16.84 -10.20 -2.53
C GLU A 419 15.97 -11.44 -2.24
N THR A 420 16.56 -12.52 -1.71
CA THR A 420 15.80 -13.71 -1.32
C THR A 420 15.25 -13.63 0.10
N TYR A 421 15.62 -12.61 0.88
CA TYR A 421 15.19 -12.46 2.27
C TYR A 421 13.66 -12.45 2.41
N SER A 422 12.98 -11.62 1.63
CA SER A 422 11.51 -11.49 1.65
C SER A 422 10.75 -12.77 1.25
N ALA A 423 11.41 -13.69 0.52
CA ALA A 423 10.79 -14.95 0.13
C ALA A 423 10.88 -16.02 1.22
N ILE A 424 11.72 -15.80 2.23
CA ILE A 424 12.02 -16.75 3.31
C ILE A 424 11.42 -16.27 4.64
N GLU A 425 11.26 -14.95 4.79
CA GLU A 425 10.64 -14.32 5.95
C GLU A 425 9.15 -14.64 6.04
#